data_b44dbab16898f1ffa507eced110a34d6
#
_entry.id   b44dbab16898f1ffa507eced110a34d6
#
_cell.length_a   1.000
_cell.length_b   1.000
_cell.length_c   1.000
_cell.angle_alpha   90.00
_cell.angle_beta   90.00
_cell.angle_gamma   90.00
#
_symmetry.space_group_name_H-M   'P 1'
#
loop_
_entity.id
_entity.type
_entity.pdbx_description
1 polymer ?
#
loop_
_entity_poly.entity_id
_entity_poly.type
_entity_poly.pdbx_seq_one_letter_code
_entity_poly.pdbx_strand_id
1 'polypeptide(L)'
;MLVSNNKAKPSWAKRLRTAALYIVLFSGVAFVVDAFRNSDVPESVPAELSSLTDINGKQYNLREMSKDGPVVLYFWATWCPVCPAVSPTVDYVGNYYPTISVALRSGDNHKLTRYAQAKGYEFPIVNDNLNRVSNGWQVSATPTIIIIENGDIVSATTGVTTPPGLFIRLWFHQFF
;
A
#
# COMPACT_ATOMS: atom_id res chain seq x y z
N MET A 1 -6.36 58.97 28.34
CA MET A 1 -6.48 57.57 28.83
C MET A 1 -6.05 56.67 27.69
N LEU A 2 -4.81 56.14 27.75
CA LEU A 2 -4.28 55.22 26.74
C LEU A 2 -4.42 53.81 27.28
N VAL A 3 -5.29 53.02 26.69
CA VAL A 3 -5.46 51.59 27.02
C VAL A 3 -4.33 50.83 26.33
N SER A 4 -3.34 50.41 27.13
CA SER A 4 -2.25 49.54 26.67
C SER A 4 -2.78 48.13 26.45
N ASN A 5 -2.94 47.72 25.21
CA ASN A 5 -3.35 46.38 24.80
C ASN A 5 -2.13 45.45 24.76
N ASN A 6 -1.70 44.97 25.91
CA ASN A 6 -0.56 44.05 26.02
C ASN A 6 -0.99 42.61 25.74
N LYS A 7 -1.14 42.26 24.44
CA LYS A 7 -1.32 40.87 24.01
C LYS A 7 0.00 40.13 24.20
N ALA A 8 0.14 39.40 25.29
CA ALA A 8 1.28 38.52 25.57
C ALA A 8 1.43 37.53 24.42
N LYS A 9 2.57 37.54 23.70
CA LYS A 9 2.90 36.55 22.67
C LYS A 9 2.92 35.17 23.29
N PRO A 10 2.19 34.18 22.75
CA PRO A 10 2.20 32.83 23.33
C PRO A 10 3.63 32.30 23.32
N SER A 11 4.08 31.79 24.49
CA SER A 11 5.44 31.26 24.64
C SER A 11 5.64 30.11 23.64
N TRP A 12 6.82 29.98 23.03
CA TRP A 12 7.18 28.92 22.09
C TRP A 12 6.87 27.53 22.63
N ALA A 13 6.98 27.32 23.94
CA ALA A 13 6.62 26.08 24.63
C ALA A 13 5.11 25.75 24.52
N LYS A 14 4.23 26.77 24.54
CA LYS A 14 2.78 26.55 24.31
C LYS A 14 2.52 26.16 22.87
N ARG A 15 3.20 26.79 21.90
CA ARG A 15 3.09 26.43 20.46
C ARG A 15 3.58 25.03 20.19
N LEU A 16 4.69 24.59 20.78
CA LEU A 16 5.20 23.23 20.68
C LEU A 16 4.26 22.20 21.30
N ARG A 17 3.70 22.46 22.48
CA ARG A 17 2.70 21.57 23.09
C ARG A 17 1.45 21.44 22.23
N THR A 18 0.98 22.54 21.67
CA THR A 18 -0.19 22.51 20.79
C THR A 18 0.12 21.75 19.49
N ALA A 19 1.29 21.96 18.89
CA ALA A 19 1.73 21.22 17.70
C ALA A 19 1.85 19.70 17.99
N ALA A 20 2.44 19.32 19.12
CA ALA A 20 2.55 17.95 19.55
C ALA A 20 1.17 17.30 19.75
N LEU A 21 0.22 18.02 20.39
CA LEU A 21 -1.16 17.56 20.55
C LEU A 21 -1.85 17.31 19.20
N TYR A 22 -1.69 18.22 18.22
CA TYR A 22 -2.24 18.02 16.88
C TYR A 22 -1.60 16.83 16.17
N ILE A 23 -0.28 16.65 16.27
CA ILE A 23 0.42 15.50 15.68
C ILE A 23 -0.13 14.19 16.27
N VAL A 24 -0.27 14.10 17.59
CA VAL A 24 -0.82 12.90 18.26
C VAL A 24 -2.28 12.67 17.86
N LEU A 25 -3.09 13.73 17.81
CA LEU A 25 -4.48 13.63 17.41
C LEU A 25 -4.62 13.16 15.95
N PHE A 26 -3.88 13.78 15.00
CA PHE A 26 -3.92 13.39 13.60
C PHE A 26 -3.36 12.00 13.38
N SER A 27 -2.29 11.61 14.09
CA SER A 27 -1.76 10.24 14.02
C SER A 27 -2.75 9.23 14.57
N GLY A 28 -3.45 9.56 15.66
CA GLY A 28 -4.50 8.70 16.23
C GLY A 28 -5.69 8.52 15.28
N VAL A 29 -6.17 9.61 14.68
CA VAL A 29 -7.25 9.55 13.68
C VAL A 29 -6.80 8.76 12.44
N ALA A 30 -5.59 9.00 11.93
CA ALA A 30 -5.05 8.26 10.79
C ALA A 30 -4.95 6.76 11.10
N PHE A 31 -4.46 6.39 12.29
CA PHE A 31 -4.39 4.99 12.73
C PHE A 31 -5.77 4.34 12.81
N VAL A 32 -6.76 5.03 13.39
CA VAL A 32 -8.14 4.51 13.47
C VAL A 32 -8.74 4.33 12.08
N VAL A 33 -8.57 5.31 11.19
CA VAL A 33 -9.07 5.23 9.80
C VAL A 33 -8.40 4.08 9.05
N ASP A 34 -7.09 3.88 9.22
CA ASP A 34 -6.34 2.79 8.59
C ASP A 34 -6.82 1.43 9.13
N ALA A 35 -7.01 1.30 10.44
CA ALA A 35 -7.55 0.09 11.06
C ALA A 35 -8.95 -0.27 10.53
N PHE A 36 -9.85 0.72 10.39
CA PHE A 36 -11.19 0.48 9.82
C PHE A 36 -11.16 0.12 8.32
N ARG A 37 -10.24 0.70 7.55
CA ARG A 37 -10.12 0.39 6.11
C ARG A 37 -9.55 -0.99 5.84
N ASN A 38 -8.72 -1.51 6.72
CA ASN A 38 -8.04 -2.80 6.56
C ASN A 38 -8.80 -3.96 7.22
N SER A 39 -9.91 -3.68 7.95
CA SER A 39 -10.73 -4.71 8.60
C SER A 39 -11.40 -5.68 7.63
N ASP A 40 -11.55 -5.30 6.36
CA ASP A 40 -12.22 -6.12 5.35
C ASP A 40 -11.26 -7.07 4.61
N VAL A 41 -9.93 -6.88 4.72
CA VAL A 41 -8.94 -7.75 4.08
C VAL A 41 -8.92 -9.12 4.78
N PRO A 42 -8.91 -10.26 4.03
CA PRO A 42 -8.85 -11.60 4.63
C PRO A 42 -7.63 -11.77 5.54
N GLU A 43 -7.72 -12.65 6.53
CA GLU A 43 -6.57 -12.98 7.39
C GLU A 43 -5.50 -13.82 6.67
N SER A 44 -5.90 -14.57 5.63
CA SER A 44 -4.98 -15.42 4.87
C SER A 44 -5.27 -15.35 3.36
N VAL A 45 -4.27 -15.77 2.57
CA VAL A 45 -4.39 -15.83 1.10
C VAL A 45 -5.60 -16.69 0.71
N PRO A 46 -6.60 -16.13 -0.01
CA PRO A 46 -7.75 -16.89 -0.48
C PRO A 46 -7.29 -18.08 -1.34
N ALA A 47 -7.79 -19.29 -1.05
CA ALA A 47 -7.32 -20.51 -1.71
C ALA A 47 -7.48 -20.46 -3.24
N GLU A 48 -8.60 -19.90 -3.70
CA GLU A 48 -8.93 -19.76 -5.14
C GLU A 48 -8.09 -18.71 -5.87
N LEU A 49 -7.49 -17.78 -5.12
CA LEU A 49 -6.69 -16.66 -5.64
C LEU A 49 -5.22 -16.75 -5.21
N SER A 50 -4.79 -17.93 -4.74
CA SER A 50 -3.39 -18.17 -4.39
C SER A 50 -2.47 -18.22 -5.61
N SER A 51 -3.02 -18.53 -6.80
CA SER A 51 -2.28 -18.53 -8.07
C SER A 51 -2.77 -17.38 -8.95
N LEU A 52 -1.84 -16.48 -9.29
CA LEU A 52 -2.09 -15.34 -10.16
C LEU A 52 -1.27 -15.47 -11.44
N THR A 53 -1.84 -15.03 -12.58
CA THR A 53 -1.15 -15.02 -13.87
C THR A 53 -0.96 -13.57 -14.33
N ASP A 54 0.27 -13.19 -14.64
CA ASP A 54 0.57 -11.84 -15.14
C ASP A 54 0.21 -11.67 -16.63
N ILE A 55 0.32 -10.44 -17.11
CA ILE A 55 0.03 -10.08 -18.51
C ILE A 55 0.95 -10.77 -19.52
N ASN A 56 2.07 -11.36 -19.08
CA ASN A 56 3.03 -12.09 -19.90
C ASN A 56 2.80 -13.62 -19.85
N GLY A 57 1.80 -14.08 -19.07
CA GLY A 57 1.45 -15.49 -18.93
C GLY A 57 2.24 -16.25 -17.86
N LYS A 58 3.09 -15.57 -17.07
CA LYS A 58 3.81 -16.19 -15.96
C LYS A 58 2.89 -16.36 -14.76
N GLN A 59 2.91 -17.55 -14.16
CA GLN A 59 2.13 -17.89 -12.97
C GLN A 59 2.93 -17.67 -11.69
N TYR A 60 2.25 -17.17 -10.68
CA TYR A 60 2.79 -16.90 -9.34
C TYR A 60 1.90 -17.55 -8.29
N ASN A 61 2.45 -18.45 -7.49
CA ASN A 61 1.75 -19.02 -6.36
C ASN A 61 2.13 -18.27 -5.08
N LEU A 62 1.25 -17.41 -4.61
CA LEU A 62 1.49 -16.53 -3.47
C LEU A 62 1.77 -17.29 -2.17
N ARG A 63 1.07 -18.42 -1.95
CA ARG A 63 1.28 -19.26 -0.75
C ARG A 63 2.66 -19.90 -0.76
N GLU A 64 3.08 -20.40 -1.92
CA GLU A 64 4.39 -21.05 -2.04
C GLU A 64 5.51 -20.01 -1.91
N MET A 65 5.38 -18.88 -2.62
CA MET A 65 6.37 -17.80 -2.58
C MET A 65 6.56 -17.21 -1.18
N SER A 66 5.48 -17.15 -0.39
CA SER A 66 5.51 -16.56 0.96
C SER A 66 6.10 -17.48 2.03
N LYS A 67 6.45 -18.75 1.71
CA LYS A 67 7.16 -19.65 2.62
C LYS A 67 8.63 -19.27 2.80
N ASP A 68 9.23 -18.68 1.77
CA ASP A 68 10.64 -18.30 1.76
C ASP A 68 10.89 -16.86 2.26
N GLY A 69 9.83 -16.17 2.66
CA GLY A 69 9.86 -14.80 3.17
C GLY A 69 8.68 -13.94 2.69
N PRO A 70 8.65 -12.67 3.10
CA PRO A 70 7.52 -11.79 2.79
C PRO A 70 7.38 -11.52 1.29
N VAL A 71 6.14 -11.59 0.80
CA VAL A 71 5.71 -11.28 -0.57
C VAL A 71 4.85 -10.03 -0.55
N VAL A 72 5.12 -9.10 -1.47
CA VAL A 72 4.34 -7.88 -1.63
C VAL A 72 3.29 -8.06 -2.73
N LEU A 73 2.02 -7.87 -2.39
CA LEU A 73 0.93 -7.82 -3.34
C LEU A 73 0.38 -6.39 -3.41
N TYR A 74 0.50 -5.75 -4.57
CA TYR A 74 0.20 -4.35 -4.78
C TYR A 74 -1.01 -4.14 -5.69
N PHE A 75 -2.08 -3.56 -5.17
CA PHE A 75 -3.29 -3.21 -5.92
C PHE A 75 -3.25 -1.75 -6.36
N TRP A 76 -3.39 -1.51 -7.66
CA TRP A 76 -3.31 -0.18 -8.26
C TRP A 76 -4.19 -0.04 -9.49
N ALA A 77 -4.24 1.17 -10.07
CA ALA A 77 -4.96 1.38 -11.31
C ALA A 77 -4.32 2.52 -12.13
N THR A 78 -4.48 2.47 -13.46
CA THR A 78 -3.99 3.53 -14.36
C THR A 78 -4.74 4.86 -14.18
N TRP A 79 -5.97 4.80 -13.69
CA TRP A 79 -6.83 5.95 -13.41
C TRP A 79 -6.71 6.48 -11.96
N CYS A 80 -5.96 5.82 -11.11
CA CYS A 80 -5.78 6.20 -9.71
C CYS A 80 -4.80 7.39 -9.60
N PRO A 81 -5.22 8.55 -9.07
CA PRO A 81 -4.36 9.75 -9.05
C PRO A 81 -3.21 9.66 -8.03
N VAL A 82 -3.34 8.81 -7.03
CA VAL A 82 -2.34 8.62 -5.94
C VAL A 82 -1.33 7.54 -6.29
N CYS A 83 -1.70 6.57 -7.12
CA CYS A 83 -0.84 5.43 -7.47
C CYS A 83 0.52 5.82 -8.06
N PRO A 84 0.65 6.87 -8.91
CA PRO A 84 1.97 7.29 -9.42
C PRO A 84 2.96 7.74 -8.33
N ALA A 85 2.47 8.13 -7.15
CA ALA A 85 3.34 8.50 -6.02
C ALA A 85 3.81 7.26 -5.22
N VAL A 86 3.09 6.14 -5.29
CA VAL A 86 3.36 4.91 -4.54
C VAL A 86 4.08 3.86 -5.40
N SER A 87 3.69 3.73 -6.67
CA SER A 87 4.23 2.71 -7.59
C SER A 87 5.75 2.67 -7.69
N PRO A 88 6.49 3.82 -7.75
CA PRO A 88 7.95 3.79 -7.76
C PRO A 88 8.57 3.17 -6.50
N THR A 89 7.92 3.37 -5.34
CA THR A 89 8.33 2.73 -4.09
C THR A 89 8.17 1.21 -4.16
N VAL A 90 7.03 0.74 -4.66
CA VAL A 90 6.74 -0.69 -4.80
C VAL A 90 7.67 -1.33 -5.83
N ASP A 91 7.93 -0.65 -6.94
CA ASP A 91 8.85 -1.11 -7.97
C ASP A 91 10.28 -1.26 -7.44
N TYR A 92 10.76 -0.27 -6.68
CA TYR A 92 12.06 -0.34 -6.02
C TYR A 92 12.15 -1.48 -5.02
N VAL A 93 11.10 -1.71 -4.22
CA VAL A 93 11.01 -2.83 -3.27
C VAL A 93 11.05 -4.17 -3.99
N GLY A 94 10.50 -4.26 -5.20
CA GLY A 94 10.53 -5.44 -6.06
C GLY A 94 11.93 -5.96 -6.40
N ASN A 95 12.98 -5.14 -6.24
CA ASN A 95 14.36 -5.56 -6.39
C ASN A 95 14.89 -6.39 -5.19
N TYR A 96 14.19 -6.34 -4.06
CA TYR A 96 14.64 -6.98 -2.79
C TYR A 96 13.66 -8.03 -2.30
N TYR A 97 12.36 -7.87 -2.60
CA TYR A 97 11.29 -8.75 -2.14
C TYR A 97 10.41 -9.18 -3.31
N PRO A 98 9.98 -10.44 -3.37
CA PRO A 98 9.02 -10.89 -4.37
C PRO A 98 7.80 -9.98 -4.37
N THR A 99 7.54 -9.34 -5.51
CA THR A 99 6.48 -8.34 -5.64
C THR A 99 5.62 -8.68 -6.84
N ILE A 100 4.30 -8.70 -6.66
CA ILE A 100 3.31 -8.87 -7.72
C ILE A 100 2.33 -7.71 -7.65
N SER A 101 1.96 -7.15 -8.79
CA SER A 101 0.96 -6.09 -8.84
C SER A 101 -0.33 -6.55 -9.53
N VAL A 102 -1.45 -6.00 -9.07
CA VAL A 102 -2.80 -6.25 -9.60
C VAL A 102 -3.37 -4.92 -10.08
N ALA A 103 -3.61 -4.81 -11.38
CA ALA A 103 -4.13 -3.60 -12.02
C ALA A 103 -5.65 -3.66 -12.16
N LEU A 104 -6.37 -2.86 -11.36
CA LEU A 104 -7.83 -2.84 -11.30
C LEU A 104 -8.40 -2.01 -12.44
N ARG A 105 -9.33 -2.59 -13.24
CA ARG A 105 -10.10 -1.87 -14.30
C ARG A 105 -9.24 -0.92 -15.13
N SER A 106 -8.06 -1.36 -15.47
CA SER A 106 -7.07 -0.50 -16.13
C SER A 106 -6.98 -0.70 -17.64
N GLY A 107 -7.88 -1.50 -18.19
CA GLY A 107 -8.00 -1.83 -19.61
C GLY A 107 -7.37 -3.17 -19.96
N ASP A 108 -7.00 -3.33 -21.24
CA ASP A 108 -6.39 -4.56 -21.75
C ASP A 108 -4.89 -4.66 -21.44
N ASN A 109 -4.31 -5.84 -21.68
CA ASN A 109 -2.88 -6.09 -21.44
C ASN A 109 -1.97 -5.15 -22.22
N HIS A 110 -2.35 -4.79 -23.47
CA HIS A 110 -1.56 -3.89 -24.29
C HIS A 110 -1.50 -2.47 -23.70
N LYS A 111 -2.62 -1.97 -23.16
CA LYS A 111 -2.67 -0.69 -22.47
C LYS A 111 -1.81 -0.71 -21.21
N LEU A 112 -1.89 -1.78 -20.42
CA LEU A 112 -1.09 -1.96 -19.20
C LEU A 112 0.40 -2.00 -19.51
N THR A 113 0.81 -2.77 -20.53
CA THR A 113 2.21 -2.84 -20.98
C THR A 113 2.75 -1.46 -21.38
N ARG A 114 2.01 -0.72 -22.19
CA ARG A 114 2.43 0.65 -22.60
C ARG A 114 2.51 1.60 -21.41
N TYR A 115 1.57 1.50 -20.48
CA TYR A 115 1.58 2.34 -19.28
C TYR A 115 2.80 2.04 -18.40
N ALA A 116 3.06 0.76 -18.13
CA ALA A 116 4.22 0.33 -17.34
C ALA A 116 5.54 0.79 -17.98
N GLN A 117 5.70 0.58 -19.29
CA GLN A 117 6.88 1.03 -20.03
C GLN A 117 7.07 2.54 -19.97
N ALA A 118 5.99 3.32 -20.14
CA ALA A 118 6.04 4.80 -20.07
C ALA A 118 6.39 5.30 -18.67
N LYS A 119 6.12 4.53 -17.62
CA LYS A 119 6.42 4.85 -16.21
C LYS A 119 7.72 4.21 -15.71
N GLY A 120 8.33 3.30 -16.47
CA GLY A 120 9.52 2.55 -16.06
C GLY A 120 9.24 1.54 -14.96
N TYR A 121 8.03 0.97 -14.88
CA TYR A 121 7.70 -0.06 -13.90
C TYR A 121 8.11 -1.44 -14.40
N GLU A 122 8.81 -2.20 -13.55
CA GLU A 122 9.34 -3.54 -13.84
C GLU A 122 8.60 -4.67 -13.08
N PHE A 123 7.78 -4.33 -12.08
CA PHE A 123 7.02 -5.34 -11.34
C PHE A 123 6.04 -6.10 -12.25
N PRO A 124 5.83 -7.42 -12.03
CA PRO A 124 4.82 -8.21 -12.71
C PRO A 124 3.42 -7.62 -12.53
N ILE A 125 2.61 -7.62 -13.60
CA ILE A 125 1.26 -7.04 -13.60
C ILE A 125 0.23 -8.12 -13.89
N VAL A 126 -0.68 -8.35 -12.95
CA VAL A 126 -1.90 -9.13 -13.13
C VAL A 126 -3.02 -8.19 -13.57
N ASN A 127 -3.68 -8.49 -14.68
CA ASN A 127 -4.78 -7.68 -15.18
C ASN A 127 -6.11 -8.09 -14.54
N ASP A 128 -6.61 -7.27 -13.63
CA ASP A 128 -7.91 -7.48 -12.97
C ASP A 128 -8.99 -6.54 -13.54
N ASN A 129 -9.22 -6.62 -14.84
CA ASN A 129 -10.19 -5.76 -15.51
C ASN A 129 -11.65 -6.00 -15.07
N LEU A 130 -11.95 -7.17 -14.53
CA LEU A 130 -13.28 -7.56 -14.03
C LEU A 130 -13.39 -7.54 -12.50
N ASN A 131 -12.37 -7.05 -11.78
CA ASN A 131 -12.30 -7.03 -10.32
C ASN A 131 -12.48 -8.40 -9.64
N ARG A 132 -12.14 -9.50 -10.28
CA ARG A 132 -12.25 -10.83 -9.68
C ARG A 132 -11.21 -11.04 -8.57
N VAL A 133 -9.99 -10.61 -8.84
CA VAL A 133 -8.89 -10.70 -7.88
C VAL A 133 -9.14 -9.72 -6.73
N SER A 134 -9.35 -8.44 -7.03
CA SER A 134 -9.57 -7.42 -5.99
C SER A 134 -10.79 -7.71 -5.11
N ASN A 135 -11.90 -8.18 -5.68
CA ASN A 135 -13.08 -8.56 -4.90
C ASN A 135 -12.81 -9.76 -3.98
N GLY A 136 -12.11 -10.78 -4.47
CA GLY A 136 -11.78 -11.95 -3.66
C GLY A 136 -10.77 -11.65 -2.53
N TRP A 137 -9.94 -10.62 -2.73
CA TRP A 137 -9.04 -10.07 -1.71
C TRP A 137 -9.71 -8.96 -0.87
N GLN A 138 -10.99 -8.68 -1.10
CA GLN A 138 -11.77 -7.62 -0.45
C GLN A 138 -11.10 -6.23 -0.52
N VAL A 139 -10.36 -5.99 -1.59
CA VAL A 139 -9.70 -4.70 -1.84
C VAL A 139 -10.64 -3.78 -2.60
N SER A 140 -11.12 -2.74 -1.93
CA SER A 140 -12.09 -1.77 -2.46
C SER A 140 -11.45 -0.45 -2.91
N ALA A 141 -10.20 -0.18 -2.55
CA ALA A 141 -9.51 1.08 -2.83
C ALA A 141 -8.09 0.87 -3.37
N THR A 142 -7.60 1.86 -4.11
CA THR A 142 -6.22 1.90 -4.64
C THR A 142 -5.54 3.22 -4.27
N PRO A 143 -4.24 3.21 -3.97
CA PRO A 143 -3.36 2.04 -3.87
C PRO A 143 -3.57 1.26 -2.58
N THR A 144 -3.46 -0.08 -2.63
CA THR A 144 -3.41 -0.95 -1.44
C THR A 144 -2.21 -1.87 -1.57
N ILE A 145 -1.44 -2.00 -0.49
CA ILE A 145 -0.29 -2.90 -0.39
C ILE A 145 -0.59 -3.93 0.69
N ILE A 146 -0.47 -5.20 0.34
CA ILE A 146 -0.61 -6.34 1.24
C ILE A 146 0.74 -7.05 1.33
N ILE A 147 1.16 -7.41 2.54
CA ILE A 147 2.34 -8.23 2.80
C ILE A 147 1.85 -9.59 3.25
N ILE A 148 2.35 -10.63 2.58
CA ILE A 148 1.99 -12.03 2.80
C ILE A 148 3.22 -12.77 3.29
N GLU A 149 3.09 -13.54 4.37
CA GLU A 149 4.14 -14.42 4.89
C GLU A 149 3.54 -15.74 5.34
N ASN A 150 4.15 -16.86 4.96
CA ASN A 150 3.68 -18.22 5.28
C ASN A 150 2.21 -18.51 4.88
N GLY A 151 1.69 -17.79 3.87
CA GLY A 151 0.31 -17.89 3.41
C GLY A 151 -0.69 -17.03 4.18
N ASP A 152 -0.25 -16.30 5.20
CA ASP A 152 -1.06 -15.37 6.00
C ASP A 152 -0.81 -13.92 5.59
N ILE A 153 -1.81 -13.07 5.78
CA ILE A 153 -1.70 -11.64 5.52
C ILE A 153 -1.23 -10.96 6.81
N VAL A 154 0.04 -10.57 6.83
CA VAL A 154 0.69 -9.99 8.02
C VAL A 154 0.58 -8.46 8.07
N SER A 155 0.31 -7.82 6.93
CA SER A 155 0.09 -6.37 6.87
C SER A 155 -0.75 -5.99 5.66
N ALA A 156 -1.70 -5.08 5.83
CA ALA A 156 -2.42 -4.43 4.75
C ALA A 156 -2.40 -2.91 4.97
N THR A 157 -2.20 -2.15 3.89
CA THR A 157 -2.14 -0.68 3.96
C THR A 157 -2.77 -0.07 2.73
N THR A 158 -3.73 0.83 2.93
CA THR A 158 -4.40 1.56 1.84
C THR A 158 -4.00 3.02 1.85
N GLY A 159 -3.68 3.57 0.68
CA GLY A 159 -3.30 4.97 0.49
C GLY A 159 -1.78 5.17 0.34
N VAL A 160 -1.30 6.37 0.68
CA VAL A 160 0.10 6.75 0.49
C VAL A 160 1.00 5.96 1.43
N THR A 161 1.92 5.22 0.85
CA THR A 161 2.97 4.49 1.59
C THR A 161 4.33 5.06 1.21
N THR A 162 5.14 5.39 2.21
CA THR A 162 6.49 5.89 2.01
C THR A 162 7.51 4.75 1.92
N PRO A 163 8.61 4.91 1.17
CA PRO A 163 9.65 3.87 1.09
C PRO A 163 10.13 3.38 2.45
N PRO A 164 10.53 4.23 3.42
CA PRO A 164 10.94 3.77 4.73
C PRO A 164 9.86 2.97 5.47
N GLY A 165 8.59 3.40 5.36
CA GLY A 165 7.47 2.73 6.01
C GLY A 165 7.24 1.32 5.49
N LEU A 166 7.37 1.11 4.16
CA LEU A 166 7.23 -0.21 3.55
C LEU A 166 8.40 -1.12 3.91
N PHE A 167 9.66 -0.60 3.83
CA PHE A 167 10.84 -1.37 4.19
C PHE A 167 10.87 -1.81 5.66
N ILE A 168 10.48 -0.93 6.59
CA ILE A 168 10.43 -1.27 8.02
C ILE A 168 9.44 -2.41 8.26
N ARG A 169 8.27 -2.40 7.61
CA ARG A 169 7.28 -3.48 7.73
C ARG A 169 7.82 -4.79 7.19
N LEU A 170 8.41 -4.79 5.99
CA LEU A 170 8.99 -5.99 5.37
C LEU A 170 10.12 -6.55 6.21
N TRP A 171 11.01 -5.70 6.72
CA TRP A 171 12.12 -6.09 7.58
C TRP A 171 11.62 -6.70 8.89
N PHE A 172 10.62 -6.09 9.52
CA PHE A 172 10.05 -6.60 10.76
C PHE A 172 9.50 -8.02 10.58
N HIS A 173 8.72 -8.26 9.52
CA HIS A 173 8.14 -9.57 9.23
C HIS A 173 9.15 -10.60 8.72
N GLN A 174 10.31 -10.20 8.28
CA GLN A 174 11.37 -11.13 7.88
C GLN A 174 12.14 -11.69 9.09
N PHE A 175 12.16 -11.01 10.24
CA PHE A 175 13.02 -11.36 11.38
C PHE A 175 12.25 -11.68 12.67
N PHE A 176 10.97 -11.44 12.74
CA PHE A 176 10.10 -11.65 13.90
C PHE A 176 8.81 -12.37 13.54
#